data_f7185810cb790f56edc955ff5b9d427c
#
_entry.id   f7185810cb790f56edc955ff5b9d427c
#
_cell.length_a   1.000
_cell.length_b   1.000
_cell.length_c   1.000
_cell.angle_alpha   90.00
_cell.angle_beta   90.00
_cell.angle_gamma   90.00
#
_symmetry.space_group_name_H-M   'P 1'
#
loop_
_entity.id
_entity.type
_entity.pdbx_description
1 polymer ?
#
loop_
_entity_poly.entity_id
_entity_poly.type
_entity_poly.pdbx_seq_one_letter_code
_entity_poly.pdbx_strand_id
1 'polypeptide(L)'
;MLIVRRPPRRGEWRAAVWLGAAICAAAAVVGAGQSSSQQTADFQRQARATCGSCHAYPPPDILPRGSWRDEFVRMMFIREGRLPPIGPPGLANRSVQLPADMEQVLPFYVSQAPERLSAPDSWPDPAAPSPLTFTRRALSVPGMPGTPAVSHVRLIDLDEDGKLDLLGTDMRQGLVFTGTPGSVTTALAEIASIPHPAHITVADVDKDGVQDLLVAEMGEFFPADHAKGAVIWMRGLAKGKFGAFWLDGWPRVASVDAADFNGDGKPDLAVAAFGWRKTGSVAILENRTDNPSRPSFTTHTIDKRAGSIQLVPIDLNRDGRMDFVTLLAQEHETVLAYINKGTGDFSFEQKVIYAAPHPNWGSSGFELVDLDKDGDVDVLLTHGDTFDDGIVKPYHGIQWLENTGGFPFVEHTLAQMPGVHRAQAADIDGDGDLDIVATALLAGGSDVDETTLPALAWLEQTKPGVFARHTIEMGFPRHATLDLGDLDGDGDIDVVVGNFSVGPAVKSWVDVWVNGRK
;
A
#
# COMPACT_ATOMS: atom_id res chain seq x y z
N MET A 1 66.39 70.78 -43.12
CA MET A 1 64.92 70.90 -42.95
C MET A 1 64.47 69.56 -42.33
N LEU A 2 64.34 69.63 -40.94
CA LEU A 2 63.98 68.40 -40.17
C LEU A 2 62.43 68.28 -40.07
N ILE A 3 61.92 67.18 -40.48
CA ILE A 3 60.50 66.80 -40.29
C ILE A 3 60.40 65.93 -39.02
N VAL A 4 59.84 66.51 -37.92
CA VAL A 4 59.57 65.77 -36.68
C VAL A 4 58.23 65.03 -36.84
N ARG A 5 58.26 63.69 -36.80
CA ARG A 5 57.06 62.87 -36.70
C ARG A 5 56.55 62.81 -35.21
N ARG A 6 55.31 63.18 -34.99
CA ARG A 6 54.65 63.03 -33.69
C ARG A 6 54.31 61.56 -33.42
N PRO A 7 54.47 61.06 -32.20
CA PRO A 7 54.06 59.70 -31.86
C PRO A 7 52.52 59.61 -31.71
N PRO A 8 51.92 58.43 -31.96
CA PRO A 8 50.47 58.25 -31.86
C PRO A 8 49.98 58.34 -30.44
N ARG A 9 48.76 58.90 -30.25
CA ARG A 9 48.12 59.14 -28.94
C ARG A 9 47.85 57.81 -28.21
N ARG A 10 48.20 57.69 -26.96
CA ARG A 10 48.07 56.56 -26.03
C ARG A 10 46.61 56.09 -25.75
N GLY A 11 45.60 56.54 -26.46
CA GLY A 11 44.17 56.21 -26.20
C GLY A 11 43.57 55.00 -26.92
N GLU A 12 44.13 54.65 -28.08
CA GLU A 12 43.48 53.63 -28.94
C GLU A 12 43.80 52.17 -28.57
N TRP A 13 44.85 51.94 -27.81
CA TRP A 13 45.27 50.58 -27.42
C TRP A 13 44.52 50.02 -26.21
N ARG A 14 43.89 50.86 -25.39
CA ARG A 14 43.13 50.41 -24.23
C ARG A 14 41.75 49.84 -24.59
N ALA A 15 41.09 50.30 -25.63
CA ALA A 15 39.80 49.79 -26.06
C ALA A 15 39.88 48.38 -26.72
N ALA A 16 40.93 48.10 -27.46
CA ALA A 16 41.08 46.78 -28.11
C ALA A 16 41.43 45.67 -27.12
N VAL A 17 42.17 45.96 -26.03
CA VAL A 17 42.52 44.98 -25.01
C VAL A 17 41.31 44.62 -24.12
N TRP A 18 40.42 45.59 -23.84
CA TRP A 18 39.21 45.34 -23.07
C TRP A 18 38.12 44.57 -23.86
N LEU A 19 37.99 44.76 -25.18
CA LEU A 19 37.05 43.95 -25.97
C LEU A 19 37.51 42.48 -26.08
N GLY A 20 38.82 42.26 -26.22
CA GLY A 20 39.35 40.89 -26.24
C GLY A 20 39.18 40.14 -24.93
N ALA A 21 39.36 40.80 -23.77
CA ALA A 21 39.17 40.21 -22.45
C ALA A 21 37.69 39.96 -22.16
N ALA A 22 36.78 40.83 -22.59
CA ALA A 22 35.34 40.65 -22.41
C ALA A 22 34.78 39.50 -23.24
N ILE A 23 35.27 39.30 -24.48
CA ILE A 23 34.85 38.21 -25.34
C ILE A 23 35.41 36.87 -24.84
N CYS A 24 36.64 36.81 -24.33
CA CYS A 24 37.18 35.59 -23.71
C CYS A 24 36.49 35.25 -22.37
N ALA A 25 36.10 36.22 -21.57
CA ALA A 25 35.37 35.98 -20.34
C ALA A 25 33.92 35.50 -20.59
N ALA A 26 33.25 36.08 -21.60
CA ALA A 26 31.91 35.64 -22.01
C ALA A 26 31.91 34.23 -22.61
N ALA A 27 32.91 33.92 -23.45
CA ALA A 27 33.06 32.56 -24.01
C ALA A 27 33.41 31.51 -22.95
N ALA A 28 34.21 31.85 -21.93
CA ALA A 28 34.55 30.96 -20.83
C ALA A 28 33.33 30.68 -19.91
N VAL A 29 32.50 31.68 -19.66
CA VAL A 29 31.27 31.53 -18.86
C VAL A 29 30.21 30.69 -19.59
N VAL A 30 30.03 30.91 -20.90
CA VAL A 30 29.12 30.10 -21.72
C VAL A 30 29.64 28.67 -21.90
N GLY A 31 30.93 28.46 -22.05
CA GLY A 31 31.54 27.12 -22.16
C GLY A 31 31.49 26.34 -20.85
N ALA A 32 31.63 27.01 -19.68
CA ALA A 32 31.50 26.37 -18.36
C ALA A 32 30.06 25.99 -18.04
N GLY A 33 29.07 26.80 -18.45
CA GLY A 33 27.65 26.49 -18.30
C GLY A 33 27.19 25.32 -19.18
N GLN A 34 27.64 25.25 -20.40
CA GLN A 34 27.36 24.14 -21.32
C GLN A 34 28.01 22.83 -20.85
N SER A 35 29.23 22.86 -20.31
CA SER A 35 29.91 21.66 -19.79
C SER A 35 29.26 21.11 -18.55
N SER A 36 28.75 21.95 -17.65
CA SER A 36 28.05 21.51 -16.43
C SER A 36 26.68 20.88 -16.72
N SER A 37 25.90 21.46 -17.62
CA SER A 37 24.61 20.91 -18.03
C SER A 37 24.75 19.56 -18.78
N GLN A 38 25.76 19.45 -19.66
CA GLN A 38 26.07 18.22 -20.37
C GLN A 38 26.49 17.10 -19.37
N GLN A 39 27.32 17.44 -18.40
CA GLN A 39 27.80 16.51 -17.38
C GLN A 39 26.65 16.01 -16.51
N THR A 40 25.73 16.89 -16.11
CA THR A 40 24.54 16.50 -15.35
C THR A 40 23.65 15.57 -16.17
N ALA A 41 23.43 15.85 -17.45
CA ALA A 41 22.66 14.99 -18.34
C ALA A 41 23.31 13.60 -18.55
N ASP A 42 24.64 13.54 -18.59
CA ASP A 42 25.37 12.26 -18.66
C ASP A 42 25.21 11.44 -17.39
N PHE A 43 25.33 12.04 -16.23
CA PHE A 43 25.08 11.39 -14.95
C PHE A 43 23.63 10.91 -14.80
N GLN A 44 22.65 11.69 -15.26
CA GLN A 44 21.25 11.28 -15.24
C GLN A 44 21.01 10.06 -16.15
N ARG A 45 21.62 10.03 -17.35
CA ARG A 45 21.52 8.84 -18.23
C ARG A 45 22.14 7.61 -17.57
N GLN A 46 23.30 7.76 -16.95
CA GLN A 46 23.97 6.67 -16.24
C GLN A 46 23.13 6.20 -15.04
N ALA A 47 22.57 7.11 -14.24
CA ALA A 47 21.69 6.80 -13.14
C ALA A 47 20.45 6.02 -13.59
N ARG A 48 19.80 6.44 -14.70
CA ARG A 48 18.68 5.70 -15.30
C ARG A 48 19.08 4.30 -15.76
N ALA A 49 20.25 4.14 -16.35
CA ALA A 49 20.74 2.84 -16.79
C ALA A 49 21.09 1.91 -15.61
N THR A 50 21.66 2.44 -14.55
CA THR A 50 22.05 1.66 -13.36
C THR A 50 20.85 1.33 -12.47
N CYS A 51 20.05 2.33 -12.08
CA CYS A 51 18.98 2.17 -11.11
C CYS A 51 17.63 1.74 -11.73
N GLY A 52 17.44 1.96 -13.04
CA GLY A 52 16.25 1.53 -13.77
C GLY A 52 16.37 0.14 -14.42
N SER A 53 17.40 -0.63 -14.07
CA SER A 53 17.62 -1.96 -14.68
C SER A 53 16.75 -3.07 -14.11
N CYS A 54 16.24 -2.91 -12.88
CA CYS A 54 15.46 -3.92 -12.16
C CYS A 54 14.02 -3.49 -11.92
N HIS A 55 13.77 -2.21 -11.78
CA HIS A 55 12.45 -1.60 -11.48
C HIS A 55 12.35 -0.22 -12.14
N ALA A 56 11.22 0.49 -11.97
CA ALA A 56 11.06 1.87 -12.41
C ALA A 56 12.18 2.77 -11.84
N TYR A 57 12.65 3.73 -12.63
CA TYR A 57 13.73 4.62 -12.21
C TYR A 57 13.32 5.50 -11.03
N PRO A 58 14.02 5.42 -9.87
CA PRO A 58 13.74 6.30 -8.74
C PRO A 58 14.35 7.69 -8.97
N PRO A 59 13.58 8.77 -9.09
CA PRO A 59 14.12 10.13 -9.20
C PRO A 59 14.84 10.56 -7.90
N PRO A 60 15.83 11.46 -7.96
CA PRO A 60 16.57 11.90 -6.76
C PRO A 60 15.74 12.65 -5.71
N ASP A 61 14.64 13.28 -6.11
CA ASP A 61 13.80 14.13 -5.27
C ASP A 61 12.75 13.38 -4.44
N ILE A 62 12.64 12.06 -4.61
CA ILE A 62 11.71 11.23 -3.84
C ILE A 62 12.18 10.95 -2.41
N LEU A 63 13.45 11.14 -2.10
CA LEU A 63 14.04 10.94 -0.78
C LEU A 63 14.91 12.13 -0.36
N PRO A 64 15.05 12.38 0.95
CA PRO A 64 15.99 13.36 1.47
C PRO A 64 17.43 13.02 1.06
N ARG A 65 18.24 14.05 0.85
CA ARG A 65 19.66 13.92 0.47
C ARG A 65 20.44 12.94 1.34
N GLY A 66 20.22 12.99 2.65
CA GLY A 66 20.94 12.16 3.63
C GLY A 66 20.57 10.67 3.54
N SER A 67 19.44 10.30 2.96
CA SER A 67 18.94 8.92 2.90
C SER A 67 19.51 8.13 1.70
N TRP A 68 19.98 8.81 0.66
CA TRP A 68 20.39 8.14 -0.59
C TRP A 68 21.52 7.14 -0.42
N ARG A 69 22.50 7.42 0.44
CA ARG A 69 23.58 6.45 0.66
C ARG A 69 23.06 5.15 1.28
N ASP A 70 22.16 5.25 2.25
CA ASP A 70 21.59 4.09 2.91
C ASP A 70 20.73 3.28 1.92
N GLU A 71 19.99 3.98 1.05
CA GLU A 71 19.22 3.34 -0.02
C GLU A 71 20.11 2.62 -1.05
N PHE A 72 21.22 3.23 -1.46
CA PHE A 72 22.19 2.57 -2.33
C PHE A 72 22.80 1.32 -1.71
N VAL A 73 23.10 1.33 -0.41
CA VAL A 73 23.55 0.15 0.30
C VAL A 73 22.47 -0.93 0.34
N ARG A 74 21.23 -0.55 0.61
CA ARG A 74 20.08 -1.47 0.59
C ARG A 74 19.94 -2.12 -0.79
N MET A 75 19.90 -1.33 -1.86
CA MET A 75 19.80 -1.82 -3.23
C MET A 75 20.98 -2.72 -3.65
N MET A 76 22.20 -2.43 -3.19
CA MET A 76 23.35 -3.30 -3.39
C MET A 76 23.13 -4.68 -2.78
N PHE A 77 22.72 -4.76 -1.53
CA PHE A 77 22.44 -6.03 -0.87
C PHE A 77 21.33 -6.81 -1.57
N ILE A 78 20.26 -6.12 -1.98
CA ILE A 78 19.17 -6.74 -2.73
C ILE A 78 19.66 -7.29 -4.08
N ARG A 79 20.44 -6.51 -4.84
CA ARG A 79 21.03 -6.92 -6.12
C ARG A 79 21.94 -8.14 -5.98
N GLU A 80 22.66 -8.24 -4.85
CA GLU A 80 23.50 -9.40 -4.53
C GLU A 80 22.71 -10.58 -3.95
N GLY A 81 21.42 -10.45 -3.78
CA GLY A 81 20.55 -11.48 -3.17
C GLY A 81 20.83 -11.70 -1.69
N ARG A 82 21.31 -10.69 -0.99
CA ARG A 82 21.65 -10.68 0.42
C ARG A 82 20.65 -9.85 1.21
N LEU A 83 20.51 -10.13 2.50
CA LEU A 83 19.72 -9.31 3.40
C LEU A 83 20.43 -7.99 3.69
N PRO A 84 19.75 -6.83 3.54
CA PRO A 84 20.29 -5.57 3.99
C PRO A 84 20.57 -5.59 5.50
N PRO A 85 21.57 -4.84 5.98
CA PRO A 85 21.81 -4.69 7.40
C PRO A 85 20.58 -4.08 8.09
N ILE A 86 20.14 -4.68 9.19
CA ILE A 86 19.08 -4.14 10.06
C ILE A 86 19.75 -3.24 11.08
N GLY A 87 19.34 -1.98 11.19
CA GLY A 87 19.85 -1.05 12.18
C GLY A 87 19.40 0.38 11.92
N PRO A 88 19.65 1.31 12.86
CA PRO A 88 19.32 2.71 12.65
C PRO A 88 19.96 3.25 11.37
N PRO A 89 19.25 4.09 10.59
CA PRO A 89 19.81 4.71 9.42
C PRO A 89 21.14 5.41 9.68
N GLY A 90 22.11 5.26 8.79
CA GLY A 90 23.39 5.99 8.81
C GLY A 90 24.55 5.38 9.60
N LEU A 91 24.36 4.47 10.56
CA LEU A 91 25.46 3.90 11.34
C LEU A 91 26.05 2.62 10.73
N ALA A 92 25.22 1.70 10.27
CA ALA A 92 25.67 0.42 9.70
C ALA A 92 26.26 0.58 8.28
N ASN A 93 25.90 1.63 7.56
CA ASN A 93 26.14 1.76 6.13
C ASN A 93 27.35 2.62 5.74
N ARG A 94 27.94 3.36 6.70
CA ARG A 94 29.09 4.26 6.41
C ARG A 94 30.37 3.54 6.00
N SER A 95 30.57 2.31 6.45
CA SER A 95 31.76 1.49 6.16
C SER A 95 31.56 0.53 4.99
N VAL A 96 30.34 0.43 4.43
CA VAL A 96 30.04 -0.45 3.31
C VAL A 96 30.56 0.19 2.03
N GLN A 97 31.38 -0.54 1.27
CA GLN A 97 31.87 -0.12 -0.04
C GLN A 97 30.82 -0.46 -1.10
N LEU A 98 30.37 0.54 -1.84
CA LEU A 98 29.46 0.34 -2.96
C LEU A 98 30.21 -0.20 -4.21
N PRO A 99 29.54 -0.94 -5.08
CA PRO A 99 30.06 -1.28 -6.40
C PRO A 99 30.36 -0.02 -7.22
N ALA A 100 31.31 -0.11 -8.15
CA ALA A 100 31.82 1.04 -8.89
C ALA A 100 30.73 1.78 -9.69
N ASP A 101 29.77 1.07 -10.26
CA ASP A 101 28.63 1.64 -10.98
C ASP A 101 27.71 2.47 -10.07
N MET A 102 27.46 1.99 -8.84
CA MET A 102 26.69 2.71 -7.84
C MET A 102 27.45 3.90 -7.26
N GLU A 103 28.74 3.72 -6.94
CA GLU A 103 29.60 4.80 -6.43
C GLU A 103 29.69 5.98 -7.42
N GLN A 104 29.66 5.71 -8.73
CA GLN A 104 29.70 6.75 -9.76
C GLN A 104 28.41 7.57 -9.83
N VAL A 105 27.24 6.98 -9.58
CA VAL A 105 25.95 7.68 -9.70
C VAL A 105 25.45 8.28 -8.39
N LEU A 106 25.92 7.83 -7.24
CA LEU A 106 25.53 8.36 -5.93
C LEU A 106 25.71 9.88 -5.80
N PRO A 107 26.85 10.51 -6.26
CA PRO A 107 27.00 11.97 -6.21
C PRO A 107 25.92 12.73 -6.98
N PHE A 108 25.40 12.17 -8.07
CA PHE A 108 24.28 12.76 -8.81
C PHE A 108 23.04 12.81 -7.93
N TYR A 109 22.64 11.69 -7.30
CA TYR A 109 21.51 11.65 -6.38
C TYR A 109 21.66 12.63 -5.23
N VAL A 110 22.79 12.62 -4.54
CA VAL A 110 23.09 13.53 -3.44
C VAL A 110 23.04 15.00 -3.85
N SER A 111 23.48 15.33 -5.09
CA SER A 111 23.47 16.71 -5.58
C SER A 111 22.07 17.21 -5.98
N GLN A 112 21.20 16.32 -6.45
CA GLN A 112 19.88 16.67 -6.95
C GLN A 112 18.79 16.52 -5.88
N ALA A 113 18.99 15.67 -4.88
CA ALA A 113 18.03 15.44 -3.81
C ALA A 113 17.84 16.68 -2.92
N PRO A 114 16.63 16.96 -2.46
CA PRO A 114 16.35 18.01 -1.48
C PRO A 114 17.00 17.68 -0.13
N GLU A 115 17.30 18.68 0.66
CA GLU A 115 17.80 18.47 2.03
C GLU A 115 16.79 17.75 2.90
N ARG A 116 15.52 18.13 2.76
CA ARG A 116 14.34 17.52 3.37
C ARG A 116 13.21 17.47 2.34
N LEU A 117 12.33 16.49 2.46
CA LEU A 117 11.08 16.49 1.70
C LEU A 117 10.18 17.63 2.17
N SER A 118 9.26 18.07 1.32
CA SER A 118 8.22 19.02 1.72
C SER A 118 7.37 18.43 2.85
N ALA A 119 6.86 19.30 3.71
CA ALA A 119 5.88 18.85 4.70
C ALA A 119 4.63 18.35 3.99
N PRO A 120 3.99 17.30 4.51
CA PRO A 120 2.69 16.87 3.99
C PRO A 120 1.63 17.95 4.21
N ASP A 121 0.54 17.88 3.45
CA ASP A 121 -0.60 18.76 3.62
C ASP A 121 -1.16 18.68 5.04
N SER A 122 -1.55 19.83 5.58
CA SER A 122 -2.25 19.88 6.87
C SER A 122 -3.68 19.37 6.72
N TRP A 123 -4.15 18.65 7.72
CA TRP A 123 -5.53 18.19 7.82
C TRP A 123 -6.36 19.04 8.76
N PRO A 124 -7.69 19.12 8.57
CA PRO A 124 -8.57 19.82 9.49
C PRO A 124 -8.46 19.26 10.91
N ASP A 125 -8.60 20.14 11.90
CA ASP A 125 -8.75 19.72 13.30
C ASP A 125 -10.04 18.88 13.44
N PRO A 126 -10.04 17.75 14.19
CA PRO A 126 -11.25 16.97 14.45
C PRO A 126 -12.39 17.79 15.11
N ALA A 127 -12.04 18.88 15.81
CA ALA A 127 -13.01 19.81 16.38
C ALA A 127 -13.54 20.84 15.36
N ALA A 128 -13.02 20.87 14.12
CA ALA A 128 -13.57 21.73 13.08
C ALA A 128 -15.02 21.33 12.76
N PRO A 129 -15.85 22.28 12.32
CA PRO A 129 -17.23 21.98 11.96
C PRO A 129 -17.30 20.84 10.95
N SER A 130 -17.96 19.76 11.34
CA SER A 130 -18.27 18.61 10.50
C SER A 130 -19.78 18.35 10.55
N PRO A 131 -20.42 17.92 9.47
CA PRO A 131 -21.83 17.54 9.51
C PRO A 131 -22.07 16.30 10.38
N LEU A 132 -21.05 15.49 10.63
CA LEU A 132 -21.13 14.25 11.39
C LEU A 132 -20.34 14.32 12.70
N THR A 133 -20.80 13.53 13.66
CA THR A 133 -20.11 13.29 14.94
C THR A 133 -19.90 11.80 15.14
N PHE A 134 -18.69 11.41 15.52
CA PHE A 134 -18.36 10.01 15.78
C PHE A 134 -18.08 9.77 17.27
N THR A 135 -18.61 8.68 17.81
CA THR A 135 -18.37 8.26 19.20
C THR A 135 -17.51 7.01 19.22
N ARG A 136 -16.30 7.12 19.77
CA ARG A 136 -15.35 5.98 19.85
C ARG A 136 -15.74 5.00 20.94
N ARG A 137 -15.73 3.70 20.61
CA ARG A 137 -15.84 2.56 21.52
C ARG A 137 -14.64 1.64 21.32
N ALA A 138 -13.86 1.42 22.37
CA ALA A 138 -12.66 0.59 22.34
C ALA A 138 -13.00 -0.87 22.69
N LEU A 139 -12.61 -1.81 21.84
CA LEU A 139 -12.79 -3.24 22.03
C LEU A 139 -11.44 -3.91 22.30
N SER A 140 -11.45 -4.95 23.17
CA SER A 140 -10.25 -5.70 23.52
C SER A 140 -10.58 -7.17 23.78
N VAL A 141 -9.58 -8.05 23.62
CA VAL A 141 -9.69 -9.46 23.99
C VAL A 141 -9.40 -9.60 25.49
N PRO A 142 -10.36 -10.07 26.32
CA PRO A 142 -10.18 -10.17 27.76
C PRO A 142 -9.03 -11.11 28.14
N GLY A 143 -8.19 -10.67 29.07
CA GLY A 143 -7.09 -11.49 29.61
C GLY A 143 -5.92 -11.70 28.66
N MET A 144 -5.94 -11.14 27.44
CA MET A 144 -4.83 -11.25 26.51
C MET A 144 -3.80 -10.14 26.81
N PRO A 145 -2.59 -10.49 27.29
CA PRO A 145 -1.54 -9.50 27.51
C PRO A 145 -0.85 -9.12 26.21
N GLY A 146 -0.35 -7.90 26.13
CA GLY A 146 0.49 -7.46 25.04
C GLY A 146 -0.14 -6.36 24.18
N THR A 147 0.59 -5.96 23.16
CA THR A 147 0.19 -4.93 22.22
C THR A 147 -0.41 -5.58 20.97
N PRO A 148 -1.54 -5.08 20.47
CA PRO A 148 -2.17 -5.62 19.27
C PRO A 148 -1.32 -5.37 18.02
N ALA A 149 -1.49 -6.23 17.02
CA ALA A 149 -1.10 -6.03 15.64
C ALA A 149 -2.23 -6.56 14.75
N VAL A 150 -3.40 -5.91 14.87
CA VAL A 150 -4.59 -6.28 14.11
C VAL A 150 -4.34 -5.96 12.64
N SER A 151 -4.29 -7.01 11.82
CA SER A 151 -3.94 -6.96 10.41
C SER A 151 -5.14 -6.89 9.49
N HIS A 152 -6.29 -7.40 9.95
CA HIS A 152 -7.54 -7.36 9.19
C HIS A 152 -8.74 -7.30 10.12
N VAL A 153 -9.73 -6.49 9.75
CA VAL A 153 -11.08 -6.50 10.33
C VAL A 153 -12.10 -6.62 9.21
N ARG A 154 -13.22 -7.27 9.47
CA ARG A 154 -14.34 -7.43 8.55
C ARG A 154 -15.66 -7.44 9.29
N LEU A 155 -16.65 -6.76 8.72
CA LEU A 155 -18.04 -6.76 9.16
C LEU A 155 -18.85 -7.66 8.23
N ILE A 156 -19.52 -8.64 8.81
CA ILE A 156 -20.32 -9.61 8.08
C ILE A 156 -21.35 -10.24 9.01
N ASP A 157 -22.53 -10.55 8.50
CA ASP A 157 -23.51 -11.40 9.19
C ASP A 157 -23.03 -12.86 9.06
N LEU A 158 -22.28 -13.33 10.07
CA LEU A 158 -21.62 -14.64 10.04
C LEU A 158 -22.58 -15.78 10.36
N ASP A 159 -23.58 -15.54 11.20
CA ASP A 159 -24.55 -16.54 11.66
C ASP A 159 -25.94 -16.37 11.03
N GLU A 160 -26.08 -15.46 10.08
CA GLU A 160 -27.30 -15.16 9.33
C GLU A 160 -28.45 -14.69 10.20
N ASP A 161 -28.17 -13.97 11.32
CA ASP A 161 -29.17 -13.42 12.21
C ASP A 161 -29.67 -12.01 11.79
N GLY A 162 -29.14 -11.47 10.71
CA GLY A 162 -29.48 -10.16 10.15
C GLY A 162 -28.70 -9.01 10.80
N LYS A 163 -27.67 -9.29 11.58
CA LYS A 163 -26.79 -8.29 12.19
C LYS A 163 -25.35 -8.52 11.75
N LEU A 164 -24.59 -7.44 11.72
CA LEU A 164 -23.17 -7.53 11.41
C LEU A 164 -22.36 -8.02 12.61
N ASP A 165 -21.60 -9.08 12.41
CA ASP A 165 -20.53 -9.50 13.29
C ASP A 165 -19.21 -8.84 12.87
N LEU A 166 -18.33 -8.65 13.85
CA LEU A 166 -16.95 -8.26 13.64
C LEU A 166 -16.07 -9.50 13.63
N LEU A 167 -15.38 -9.75 12.53
CA LEU A 167 -14.27 -10.69 12.43
C LEU A 167 -12.94 -9.95 12.39
N GLY A 168 -11.87 -10.56 12.88
CA GLY A 168 -10.54 -9.99 12.72
C GLY A 168 -9.40 -10.95 12.98
N THR A 169 -8.21 -10.50 12.60
CA THR A 169 -6.95 -11.23 12.77
C THR A 169 -5.92 -10.36 13.47
N ASP A 170 -5.12 -10.94 14.37
CA ASP A 170 -3.97 -10.28 14.98
C ASP A 170 -2.70 -11.08 14.72
N MET A 171 -1.80 -10.51 13.91
CA MET A 171 -0.58 -11.17 13.47
C MET A 171 0.41 -11.43 14.62
N ARG A 172 0.43 -10.59 15.65
CA ARG A 172 1.42 -10.69 16.75
C ARG A 172 1.03 -11.72 17.76
N GLN A 173 -0.25 -11.74 18.12
CA GLN A 173 -0.76 -12.68 19.12
C GLN A 173 -1.16 -14.02 18.50
N GLY A 174 -1.18 -14.10 17.16
CA GLY A 174 -1.58 -15.30 16.46
C GLY A 174 -3.07 -15.62 16.69
N LEU A 175 -3.94 -14.65 16.47
CA LEU A 175 -5.34 -14.74 16.89
C LEU A 175 -6.29 -14.45 15.72
N VAL A 176 -7.28 -15.31 15.56
CA VAL A 176 -8.53 -15.03 14.84
C VAL A 176 -9.61 -14.78 15.88
N PHE A 177 -10.30 -13.66 15.81
CA PHE A 177 -11.28 -13.24 16.80
C PHE A 177 -12.60 -12.78 16.17
N THR A 178 -13.65 -12.79 16.99
CA THR A 178 -14.97 -12.25 16.64
C THR A 178 -15.49 -11.33 17.74
N GLY A 179 -16.46 -10.51 17.40
CA GLY A 179 -17.24 -9.70 18.32
C GLY A 179 -18.60 -9.38 17.73
N THR A 180 -19.57 -9.06 18.58
CA THR A 180 -20.89 -8.57 18.16
C THR A 180 -20.99 -7.10 18.55
N PRO A 181 -20.65 -6.17 17.66
CA PRO A 181 -20.52 -4.74 17.99
C PRO A 181 -21.81 -4.06 18.45
N GLY A 182 -22.95 -4.48 17.92
CA GLY A 182 -24.29 -4.01 18.34
C GLY A 182 -24.68 -4.46 19.75
N SER A 183 -23.92 -5.37 20.38
CA SER A 183 -24.12 -5.73 21.77
C SER A 183 -23.32 -4.79 22.68
N VAL A 184 -23.85 -4.56 23.89
CA VAL A 184 -23.22 -3.72 24.93
C VAL A 184 -21.88 -4.30 25.44
N THR A 185 -21.49 -5.47 24.99
CA THR A 185 -20.24 -6.14 25.38
C THR A 185 -19.06 -5.57 24.61
N THR A 186 -18.15 -4.95 25.33
CA THR A 186 -16.89 -4.38 24.83
C THR A 186 -15.77 -5.43 24.66
N ALA A 187 -16.13 -6.71 24.54
CA ALA A 187 -15.18 -7.81 24.53
C ALA A 187 -15.18 -8.55 23.19
N LEU A 188 -13.97 -8.78 22.66
CA LEU A 188 -13.73 -9.68 21.55
C LEU A 188 -13.52 -11.10 22.06
N ALA A 189 -13.91 -12.11 21.28
CA ALA A 189 -13.75 -13.51 21.60
C ALA A 189 -12.81 -14.22 20.62
N GLU A 190 -11.95 -15.11 21.12
CA GLU A 190 -11.10 -15.94 20.29
C GLU A 190 -11.94 -16.99 19.54
N ILE A 191 -11.74 -17.10 18.23
CA ILE A 191 -12.23 -18.20 17.39
C ILE A 191 -11.15 -19.27 17.25
N ALA A 192 -9.92 -18.87 16.94
CA ALA A 192 -8.80 -19.76 16.71
C ALA A 192 -7.44 -19.09 17.01
N SER A 193 -6.45 -19.91 17.35
CA SER A 193 -5.05 -19.51 17.40
C SER A 193 -4.34 -19.98 16.13
N ILE A 194 -3.91 -19.01 15.31
CA ILE A 194 -3.21 -19.21 14.03
C ILE A 194 -1.98 -18.30 14.04
N PRO A 195 -0.75 -18.82 13.86
CA PRO A 195 0.44 -17.96 13.80
C PRO A 195 0.33 -16.92 12.68
N HIS A 196 0.63 -15.68 12.98
CA HIS A 196 0.75 -14.56 12.01
C HIS A 196 -0.36 -14.45 10.94
N PRO A 197 -1.68 -14.51 11.33
CA PRO A 197 -2.77 -14.42 10.37
C PRO A 197 -2.85 -12.97 9.84
N ALA A 198 -2.81 -12.82 8.52
CA ALA A 198 -2.76 -11.51 7.88
C ALA A 198 -4.12 -11.03 7.38
N HIS A 199 -4.93 -11.94 6.86
CA HIS A 199 -6.20 -11.65 6.21
C HIS A 199 -7.22 -12.75 6.49
N ILE A 200 -8.50 -12.40 6.52
CA ILE A 200 -9.61 -13.34 6.68
C ILE A 200 -10.72 -13.02 5.68
N THR A 201 -11.24 -14.06 5.01
CA THR A 201 -12.38 -13.98 4.11
C THR A 201 -13.40 -15.04 4.47
N VAL A 202 -14.67 -14.76 4.22
CA VAL A 202 -15.80 -15.66 4.46
C VAL A 202 -16.32 -16.16 3.13
N ALA A 203 -16.48 -17.49 3.00
CA ALA A 203 -17.03 -18.15 1.82
C ALA A 203 -17.57 -19.52 2.18
N ASP A 204 -18.54 -20.05 1.47
CA ASP A 204 -18.99 -21.44 1.55
C ASP A 204 -18.20 -22.28 0.51
N VAL A 205 -17.02 -22.78 0.90
CA VAL A 205 -16.05 -23.44 0.00
C VAL A 205 -16.50 -24.84 -0.43
N ASP A 206 -17.22 -25.56 0.43
CA ASP A 206 -17.72 -26.92 0.14
C ASP A 206 -19.21 -26.96 -0.23
N LYS A 207 -19.86 -25.80 -0.28
CA LYS A 207 -21.26 -25.62 -0.65
C LYS A 207 -22.24 -26.41 0.21
N ASP A 208 -21.93 -26.53 1.50
CA ASP A 208 -22.83 -27.17 2.46
C ASP A 208 -23.87 -26.21 3.09
N GLY A 209 -23.81 -24.93 2.74
CA GLY A 209 -24.70 -23.86 3.23
C GLY A 209 -24.25 -23.27 4.56
N VAL A 210 -23.07 -23.61 5.05
CA VAL A 210 -22.48 -23.02 6.26
C VAL A 210 -21.27 -22.19 5.86
N GLN A 211 -21.17 -20.98 6.40
CA GLN A 211 -20.02 -20.10 6.08
C GLN A 211 -18.72 -20.66 6.64
N ASP A 212 -17.70 -20.72 5.79
CA ASP A 212 -16.32 -21.05 6.14
C ASP A 212 -15.48 -19.78 6.30
N LEU A 213 -14.35 -19.90 6.97
CA LEU A 213 -13.35 -18.85 7.05
C LEU A 213 -12.08 -19.26 6.28
N LEU A 214 -11.60 -18.40 5.42
CA LEU A 214 -10.32 -18.52 4.76
C LEU A 214 -9.33 -17.58 5.41
N VAL A 215 -8.23 -18.09 5.94
CA VAL A 215 -7.22 -17.29 6.62
C VAL A 215 -5.89 -17.37 5.88
N ALA A 216 -5.34 -16.22 5.54
CA ALA A 216 -4.00 -16.07 4.99
C ALA A 216 -2.98 -16.01 6.15
N GLU A 217 -1.98 -16.87 6.13
CA GLU A 217 -0.98 -16.99 7.19
C GLU A 217 0.42 -16.69 6.64
N MET A 218 1.14 -15.77 7.30
CA MET A 218 2.40 -15.21 6.81
C MET A 218 3.63 -16.09 7.10
N GLY A 219 3.55 -17.10 7.96
CA GLY A 219 4.67 -17.94 8.38
C GLY A 219 5.63 -17.27 9.37
N GLU A 220 5.93 -16.01 9.19
CA GLU A 220 6.74 -15.20 10.10
C GLU A 220 6.22 -13.76 10.18
N PHE A 221 6.36 -13.14 11.35
CA PHE A 221 5.94 -11.74 11.55
C PHE A 221 6.77 -10.77 10.73
N PHE A 222 8.10 -10.94 10.73
CA PHE A 222 9.00 -10.08 9.99
C PHE A 222 9.19 -10.54 8.54
N PRO A 223 9.47 -9.61 7.60
CA PRO A 223 9.73 -9.95 6.21
C PRO A 223 10.92 -10.92 6.06
N ALA A 224 10.69 -12.03 5.38
CA ALA A 224 11.71 -13.02 5.06
C ALA A 224 11.30 -13.89 3.85
N ASP A 225 12.30 -14.38 3.10
CA ASP A 225 12.09 -15.39 2.07
C ASP A 225 12.05 -16.78 2.72
N HIS A 226 10.90 -17.45 2.67
CA HIS A 226 10.67 -18.79 3.24
C HIS A 226 9.47 -19.45 2.57
N ALA A 227 9.15 -20.67 3.00
CA ALA A 227 7.97 -21.44 2.61
C ALA A 227 7.24 -21.97 3.86
N LYS A 228 7.03 -21.07 4.85
CA LYS A 228 6.38 -21.40 6.13
C LYS A 228 4.94 -20.87 6.20
N GLY A 229 4.53 -20.06 5.23
CA GLY A 229 3.17 -19.55 5.14
C GLY A 229 2.18 -20.62 4.74
N ALA A 230 0.90 -20.35 4.99
CA ALA A 230 -0.19 -21.27 4.70
C ALA A 230 -1.46 -20.53 4.25
N VAL A 231 -2.29 -21.23 3.49
CA VAL A 231 -3.71 -20.93 3.35
C VAL A 231 -4.46 -21.86 4.30
N ILE A 232 -5.30 -21.31 5.16
CA ILE A 232 -6.03 -22.12 6.14
C ILE A 232 -7.51 -22.05 5.82
N TRP A 233 -8.10 -23.18 5.48
CA TRP A 233 -9.53 -23.33 5.35
C TRP A 233 -10.10 -23.80 6.69
N MET A 234 -10.79 -22.89 7.37
CA MET A 234 -11.55 -23.17 8.58
C MET A 234 -12.99 -23.47 8.16
N ARG A 235 -13.26 -24.76 7.89
CA ARG A 235 -14.57 -25.24 7.49
C ARG A 235 -15.58 -24.99 8.59
N GLY A 236 -16.69 -24.34 8.25
CA GLY A 236 -17.82 -24.13 9.15
C GLY A 236 -18.47 -25.44 9.56
N LEU A 237 -18.79 -25.53 10.83
CA LEU A 237 -19.55 -26.61 11.43
C LEU A 237 -20.72 -25.99 12.17
N ALA A 238 -21.75 -26.75 12.44
CA ALA A 238 -22.91 -26.22 13.14
C ALA A 238 -22.54 -25.47 14.43
N LYS A 239 -23.17 -24.32 14.71
CA LYS A 239 -23.04 -23.51 15.94
C LYS A 239 -21.71 -22.78 16.11
N GLY A 240 -21.19 -22.14 15.07
CA GLY A 240 -19.98 -21.30 15.15
C GLY A 240 -18.70 -22.07 15.48
N LYS A 241 -18.66 -23.37 15.21
CA LYS A 241 -17.47 -24.21 15.32
C LYS A 241 -16.83 -24.37 13.95
N PHE A 242 -15.51 -24.50 13.94
CA PHE A 242 -14.73 -24.66 12.72
C PHE A 242 -13.80 -25.85 12.80
N GLY A 243 -13.60 -26.52 11.65
CA GLY A 243 -12.57 -27.55 11.46
C GLY A 243 -11.49 -27.00 10.55
N ALA A 244 -10.24 -26.90 11.02
CA ALA A 244 -9.16 -26.28 10.27
C ALA A 244 -8.38 -27.27 9.38
N PHE A 245 -8.18 -26.91 8.11
CA PHE A 245 -7.29 -27.57 7.16
C PHE A 245 -6.19 -26.62 6.73
N TRP A 246 -4.95 -27.09 6.85
CA TRP A 246 -3.76 -26.29 6.52
C TRP A 246 -3.23 -26.69 5.15
N LEU A 247 -3.12 -25.71 4.26
CA LEU A 247 -2.47 -25.85 2.96
C LEU A 247 -1.11 -25.15 3.07
N ASP A 248 -0.13 -25.92 3.56
CA ASP A 248 1.21 -25.44 3.92
C ASP A 248 2.15 -25.30 2.71
N GLY A 249 3.32 -24.72 2.96
CA GLY A 249 4.42 -24.68 2.00
C GLY A 249 4.45 -23.44 1.13
N TRP A 250 3.74 -22.40 1.54
CA TRP A 250 3.68 -21.12 0.83
C TRP A 250 4.78 -20.17 1.30
N PRO A 251 5.17 -19.21 0.43
CA PRO A 251 5.74 -17.94 0.90
C PRO A 251 4.74 -17.23 1.83
N ARG A 252 5.11 -16.07 2.32
CA ARG A 252 4.22 -15.25 3.15
C ARG A 252 2.90 -14.98 2.41
N VAL A 253 1.79 -15.59 2.85
CA VAL A 253 0.46 -15.39 2.26
C VAL A 253 -0.15 -14.13 2.88
N ALA A 254 -0.41 -13.11 2.05
CA ALA A 254 -0.96 -11.84 2.49
C ALA A 254 -2.48 -11.76 2.35
N SER A 255 -3.04 -12.41 1.32
CA SER A 255 -4.49 -12.43 1.08
C SER A 255 -4.91 -13.75 0.45
N VAL A 256 -6.11 -14.19 0.77
CA VAL A 256 -6.81 -15.32 0.13
C VAL A 256 -8.28 -14.95 -0.05
N ASP A 257 -8.85 -15.34 -1.18
CA ASP A 257 -10.27 -15.18 -1.47
C ASP A 257 -10.79 -16.38 -2.29
N ALA A 258 -12.11 -16.51 -2.44
CA ALA A 258 -12.72 -17.65 -3.11
C ALA A 258 -13.64 -17.23 -4.25
N ALA A 259 -13.49 -17.90 -5.41
CA ALA A 259 -14.40 -17.78 -6.55
C ALA A 259 -14.28 -18.99 -7.48
N ASP A 260 -15.32 -19.26 -8.27
CA ASP A 260 -15.30 -20.30 -9.30
C ASP A 260 -14.63 -19.76 -10.59
N PHE A 261 -13.32 -20.01 -10.75
CA PHE A 261 -12.57 -19.50 -11.90
C PHE A 261 -12.65 -20.41 -13.14
N ASN A 262 -13.00 -21.67 -12.99
CA ASN A 262 -13.07 -22.62 -14.11
C ASN A 262 -14.48 -22.94 -14.56
N GLY A 263 -15.50 -22.47 -13.84
CA GLY A 263 -16.92 -22.68 -14.16
C GLY A 263 -17.43 -24.08 -13.83
N ASP A 264 -16.75 -24.82 -12.91
CA ASP A 264 -17.15 -26.17 -12.52
C ASP A 264 -18.15 -26.19 -11.36
N GLY A 265 -18.44 -25.02 -10.81
CA GLY A 265 -19.40 -24.84 -9.75
C GLY A 265 -18.82 -24.98 -8.35
N LYS A 266 -17.51 -25.26 -8.18
CA LYS A 266 -16.81 -25.29 -6.88
C LYS A 266 -16.01 -24.01 -6.72
N PRO A 267 -16.04 -23.35 -5.55
CA PRO A 267 -15.16 -22.23 -5.29
C PRO A 267 -13.68 -22.68 -5.24
N ASP A 268 -12.85 -22.10 -6.10
CA ASP A 268 -11.39 -22.17 -6.04
C ASP A 268 -10.85 -21.12 -5.08
N LEU A 269 -9.58 -21.21 -4.66
CA LEU A 269 -8.97 -20.23 -3.77
C LEU A 269 -7.93 -19.41 -4.52
N ALA A 270 -8.13 -18.10 -4.59
CA ALA A 270 -7.18 -17.14 -5.14
C ALA A 270 -6.22 -16.67 -4.05
N VAL A 271 -4.91 -16.80 -4.28
CA VAL A 271 -3.88 -16.60 -3.26
C VAL A 271 -2.90 -15.53 -3.68
N ALA A 272 -2.79 -14.48 -2.87
CA ALA A 272 -1.74 -13.47 -2.93
C ALA A 272 -0.61 -13.88 -1.98
N ALA A 273 0.42 -14.53 -2.49
CA ALA A 273 1.60 -14.88 -1.71
C ALA A 273 2.65 -13.77 -1.87
N PHE A 274 2.71 -12.88 -0.89
CA PHE A 274 3.58 -11.72 -0.89
C PHE A 274 5.06 -12.10 -1.02
N GLY A 275 5.46 -13.15 -0.27
CA GLY A 275 6.87 -13.53 -0.17
C GLY A 275 7.71 -12.43 0.45
N TRP A 276 8.83 -12.11 -0.20
CA TRP A 276 9.60 -10.91 0.10
C TRP A 276 10.44 -10.47 -1.11
N ARG A 277 11.58 -11.10 -1.41
CA ARG A 277 12.49 -10.68 -2.49
C ARG A 277 12.70 -11.73 -3.57
N LYS A 278 12.72 -12.99 -3.18
CA LYS A 278 12.98 -14.15 -4.06
C LYS A 278 11.81 -15.11 -4.11
N THR A 279 10.94 -15.01 -3.13
CA THR A 279 9.73 -15.83 -3.01
C THR A 279 8.51 -14.91 -3.14
N GLY A 280 7.45 -15.46 -3.64
CA GLY A 280 6.18 -14.78 -3.86
C GLY A 280 5.50 -15.29 -5.11
N SER A 281 4.20 -15.13 -5.19
CA SER A 281 3.42 -15.50 -6.37
C SER A 281 1.96 -15.05 -6.23
N VAL A 282 1.28 -15.01 -7.37
CA VAL A 282 -0.18 -15.06 -7.46
C VAL A 282 -0.55 -16.44 -7.97
N ALA A 283 -1.45 -17.14 -7.29
CA ALA A 283 -1.85 -18.48 -7.65
C ALA A 283 -3.34 -18.72 -7.43
N ILE A 284 -3.89 -19.66 -8.18
CA ILE A 284 -5.22 -20.23 -7.93
C ILE A 284 -5.05 -21.68 -7.46
N LEU A 285 -5.68 -22.01 -6.35
CA LEU A 285 -5.82 -23.36 -5.85
C LEU A 285 -7.15 -23.90 -6.36
N GLU A 286 -7.10 -24.67 -7.44
CA GLU A 286 -8.27 -25.32 -8.01
C GLU A 286 -8.86 -26.32 -7.02
N ASN A 287 -10.13 -26.22 -6.71
CA ASN A 287 -10.81 -27.05 -5.75
C ASN A 287 -11.21 -28.42 -6.35
N ARG A 288 -10.44 -29.45 -6.02
CA ARG A 288 -10.70 -30.85 -6.40
C ARG A 288 -11.31 -31.66 -5.27
N THR A 289 -11.89 -31.02 -4.29
CA THR A 289 -12.46 -31.66 -3.10
C THR A 289 -13.75 -32.38 -3.45
N ASP A 290 -13.75 -33.71 -3.25
CA ASP A 290 -14.94 -34.58 -3.32
C ASP A 290 -15.47 -34.92 -1.91
N ASN A 291 -14.62 -34.84 -0.90
CA ASN A 291 -14.95 -35.09 0.48
C ASN A 291 -14.42 -33.94 1.36
N PRO A 292 -15.28 -33.09 1.94
CA PRO A 292 -14.86 -31.97 2.76
C PRO A 292 -13.97 -32.31 3.96
N SER A 293 -14.02 -33.58 4.44
CA SER A 293 -13.11 -34.05 5.49
C SER A 293 -11.70 -34.34 5.00
N ARG A 294 -11.47 -34.29 3.70
CA ARG A 294 -10.17 -34.54 3.03
C ARG A 294 -10.04 -33.62 1.83
N PRO A 295 -9.84 -32.35 2.05
CA PRO A 295 -9.75 -31.36 0.97
C PRO A 295 -8.57 -31.66 0.03
N SER A 296 -8.77 -31.38 -1.24
CA SER A 296 -7.79 -31.59 -2.29
C SER A 296 -7.78 -30.40 -3.22
N PHE A 297 -6.60 -29.80 -3.42
CA PHE A 297 -6.42 -28.65 -4.29
C PHE A 297 -5.26 -28.88 -5.26
N THR A 298 -5.39 -28.34 -6.47
CA THR A 298 -4.32 -28.30 -7.46
C THR A 298 -3.86 -26.86 -7.64
N THR A 299 -2.55 -26.59 -7.49
CA THR A 299 -2.00 -25.23 -7.59
C THR A 299 -1.71 -24.85 -9.04
N HIS A 300 -2.28 -23.72 -9.47
CA HIS A 300 -1.98 -23.05 -10.73
C HIS A 300 -1.29 -21.71 -10.43
N THR A 301 0.01 -21.60 -10.71
CA THR A 301 0.74 -20.36 -10.53
C THR A 301 0.48 -19.45 -11.72
N ILE A 302 -0.13 -18.29 -11.46
CA ILE A 302 -0.50 -17.32 -12.48
C ILE A 302 0.62 -16.28 -12.69
N ASP A 303 1.21 -15.80 -11.59
CA ASP A 303 2.34 -14.87 -11.60
C ASP A 303 3.39 -15.31 -10.58
N LYS A 304 4.68 -15.15 -10.92
CA LYS A 304 5.81 -15.55 -10.06
C LYS A 304 6.51 -14.37 -9.39
N ARG A 305 5.98 -13.15 -9.56
CA ARG A 305 6.54 -11.96 -8.91
C ARG A 305 6.21 -11.96 -7.43
N ALA A 306 7.15 -11.46 -6.64
CA ALA A 306 6.92 -11.13 -5.24
C ALA A 306 6.04 -9.88 -5.09
N GLY A 307 5.56 -9.60 -3.90
CA GLY A 307 4.91 -8.34 -3.58
C GLY A 307 3.38 -8.35 -3.71
N SER A 308 2.72 -9.46 -4.04
CA SER A 308 1.25 -9.49 -4.06
C SER A 308 0.70 -9.38 -2.64
N ILE A 309 0.14 -8.21 -2.29
CA ILE A 309 -0.39 -7.93 -0.93
C ILE A 309 -1.90 -8.14 -0.84
N GLN A 310 -2.61 -8.00 -1.94
CA GLN A 310 -4.06 -8.14 -2.01
C GLN A 310 -4.48 -8.69 -3.35
N LEU A 311 -5.51 -9.53 -3.35
CA LEU A 311 -6.16 -10.08 -4.53
C LEU A 311 -7.66 -10.10 -4.29
N VAL A 312 -8.45 -9.64 -5.28
CA VAL A 312 -9.91 -9.59 -5.21
C VAL A 312 -10.50 -10.19 -6.50
N PRO A 313 -11.26 -11.30 -6.40
CA PRO A 313 -12.02 -11.85 -7.52
C PRO A 313 -13.16 -10.91 -7.94
N ILE A 314 -13.35 -10.76 -9.24
CA ILE A 314 -14.42 -9.97 -9.83
C ILE A 314 -14.63 -10.36 -11.30
N ASP A 315 -15.83 -10.27 -11.81
CA ASP A 315 -16.10 -10.27 -13.25
C ASP A 315 -15.97 -8.82 -13.77
N LEU A 316 -14.73 -8.42 -14.08
CA LEU A 316 -14.38 -7.03 -14.40
C LEU A 316 -14.95 -6.58 -15.76
N ASN A 317 -15.04 -7.49 -16.71
CA ASN A 317 -15.50 -7.22 -18.07
C ASN A 317 -16.95 -7.64 -18.32
N ARG A 318 -17.64 -8.19 -17.30
CA ARG A 318 -19.05 -8.63 -17.32
C ARG A 318 -19.35 -9.70 -18.38
N ASP A 319 -18.39 -10.61 -18.57
CA ASP A 319 -18.57 -11.72 -19.50
C ASP A 319 -19.06 -13.01 -18.84
N GLY A 320 -19.34 -12.97 -17.53
CA GLY A 320 -19.85 -14.07 -16.72
C GLY A 320 -18.75 -15.02 -16.21
N ARG A 321 -17.48 -14.66 -16.37
CA ARG A 321 -16.34 -15.41 -15.85
C ARG A 321 -15.62 -14.62 -14.78
N MET A 322 -15.11 -15.31 -13.76
CA MET A 322 -14.34 -14.66 -12.70
C MET A 322 -12.95 -14.30 -13.20
N ASP A 323 -12.70 -12.99 -13.24
CA ASP A 323 -11.40 -12.35 -13.31
C ASP A 323 -10.85 -12.12 -11.90
N PHE A 324 -9.72 -11.46 -11.78
CA PHE A 324 -9.27 -10.90 -10.51
C PHE A 324 -8.37 -9.68 -10.69
N VAL A 325 -8.39 -8.81 -9.70
CA VAL A 325 -7.46 -7.68 -9.58
C VAL A 325 -6.48 -7.97 -8.46
N THR A 326 -5.20 -7.65 -8.64
CA THR A 326 -4.17 -7.78 -7.59
C THR A 326 -3.26 -6.57 -7.56
N LEU A 327 -2.77 -6.25 -6.36
CA LEU A 327 -1.76 -5.22 -6.12
C LEU A 327 -0.41 -5.88 -5.84
N LEU A 328 0.54 -5.64 -6.72
CA LEU A 328 1.94 -5.98 -6.50
C LEU A 328 2.66 -4.74 -5.96
N ALA A 329 3.06 -4.78 -4.70
CA ALA A 329 3.89 -3.79 -4.04
C ALA A 329 5.40 -4.07 -4.27
N GLN A 330 6.27 -3.72 -3.35
CA GLN A 330 7.72 -3.85 -3.45
C GLN A 330 8.28 -3.08 -4.66
N GLU A 331 9.16 -3.70 -5.43
CA GLU A 331 9.76 -3.10 -6.64
C GLU A 331 8.78 -2.91 -7.80
N HIS A 332 7.57 -3.47 -7.74
CA HIS A 332 6.60 -3.46 -8.84
C HIS A 332 5.62 -2.30 -8.77
N GLU A 333 5.07 -2.00 -7.59
CA GLU A 333 4.14 -0.89 -7.34
C GLU A 333 3.07 -0.78 -8.45
N THR A 334 2.33 -1.89 -8.70
CA THR A 334 1.46 -2.03 -9.87
C THR A 334 0.15 -2.70 -9.50
N VAL A 335 -0.98 -2.12 -9.94
CA VAL A 335 -2.30 -2.75 -9.92
C VAL A 335 -2.54 -3.46 -11.25
N LEU A 336 -2.86 -4.74 -11.19
CA LEU A 336 -3.04 -5.60 -12.36
C LEU A 336 -4.41 -6.26 -12.36
N ALA A 337 -5.05 -6.30 -13.52
CA ALA A 337 -6.17 -7.17 -13.78
C ALA A 337 -5.71 -8.43 -14.53
N TYR A 338 -6.27 -9.57 -14.17
CA TYR A 338 -6.11 -10.84 -14.85
C TYR A 338 -7.45 -11.29 -15.39
N ILE A 339 -7.65 -11.09 -16.69
CA ILE A 339 -8.89 -11.36 -17.41
C ILE A 339 -8.94 -12.83 -17.82
N ASN A 340 -9.95 -13.52 -17.37
CA ASN A 340 -10.15 -14.96 -17.59
C ASN A 340 -10.50 -15.27 -19.05
N LYS A 341 -9.68 -16.10 -19.72
CA LYS A 341 -9.91 -16.46 -21.13
C LYS A 341 -11.04 -17.47 -21.35
N GLY A 342 -11.61 -18.02 -20.27
CA GLY A 342 -12.72 -18.97 -20.35
C GLY A 342 -12.36 -20.33 -20.92
N THR A 343 -11.08 -20.70 -20.87
CA THR A 343 -10.57 -21.97 -21.41
C THR A 343 -10.63 -23.12 -20.40
N GLY A 344 -11.01 -22.82 -19.13
CA GLY A 344 -11.10 -23.79 -18.03
C GLY A 344 -9.74 -24.32 -17.55
N ASP A 345 -8.64 -23.79 -18.06
CA ASP A 345 -7.25 -24.16 -17.72
C ASP A 345 -6.52 -23.12 -16.88
N PHE A 346 -7.27 -22.20 -16.25
CA PHE A 346 -6.75 -21.07 -15.47
C PHE A 346 -5.81 -20.14 -16.29
N SER A 347 -6.17 -19.93 -17.55
CA SER A 347 -5.46 -19.05 -18.46
C SER A 347 -6.04 -17.63 -18.41
N PHE A 348 -5.20 -16.67 -18.07
CA PHE A 348 -5.60 -15.27 -17.92
C PHE A 348 -4.83 -14.36 -18.90
N GLU A 349 -5.44 -13.24 -19.27
CA GLU A 349 -4.77 -12.14 -19.94
C GLU A 349 -4.46 -11.04 -18.92
N GLN A 350 -3.18 -10.73 -18.73
CA GLN A 350 -2.75 -9.66 -17.83
C GLN A 350 -2.98 -8.29 -18.46
N LYS A 351 -3.61 -7.38 -17.73
CA LYS A 351 -3.75 -5.96 -18.05
C LYS A 351 -3.18 -5.11 -16.92
N VAL A 352 -2.54 -4.00 -17.27
CA VAL A 352 -2.07 -3.02 -16.28
C VAL A 352 -3.18 -2.01 -16.05
N ILE A 353 -3.73 -1.98 -14.82
CA ILE A 353 -4.66 -0.94 -14.39
C ILE A 353 -3.87 0.33 -14.07
N TYR A 354 -2.81 0.20 -13.27
CA TYR A 354 -1.96 1.31 -12.84
C TYR A 354 -0.52 0.83 -12.60
N ALA A 355 0.44 1.67 -12.92
CA ALA A 355 1.85 1.46 -12.56
C ALA A 355 2.39 2.75 -11.94
N ALA A 356 2.88 2.66 -10.72
CA ALA A 356 3.42 3.80 -10.00
C ALA A 356 4.67 4.39 -10.68
N PRO A 357 4.94 5.70 -10.51
CA PRO A 357 6.03 6.37 -11.22
C PRO A 357 7.43 5.94 -10.75
N HIS A 358 7.54 5.37 -9.55
CA HIS A 358 8.81 4.90 -8.98
C HIS A 358 8.58 3.83 -7.89
N PRO A 359 9.59 3.01 -7.55
CA PRO A 359 9.45 1.86 -6.66
C PRO A 359 9.28 2.21 -5.17
N ASN A 360 9.39 3.47 -4.81
CA ASN A 360 9.21 3.96 -3.43
C ASN A 360 7.85 4.64 -3.25
N TRP A 361 6.84 4.20 -4.05
CA TRP A 361 5.49 4.76 -4.01
C TRP A 361 4.77 4.40 -2.72
N GLY A 362 4.95 3.17 -2.24
CA GLY A 362 4.43 2.69 -0.97
C GLY A 362 2.98 2.23 -1.05
N SER A 363 2.60 1.57 -2.14
CA SER A 363 1.25 1.00 -2.31
C SER A 363 0.89 0.08 -1.15
N SER A 364 -0.26 0.32 -0.51
CA SER A 364 -0.64 -0.31 0.76
C SER A 364 -1.96 -1.08 0.70
N GLY A 365 -2.84 -0.77 -0.25
CA GLY A 365 -4.09 -1.49 -0.43
C GLY A 365 -4.97 -0.87 -1.50
N PHE A 366 -6.05 -1.58 -1.84
CA PHE A 366 -7.08 -1.06 -2.75
C PHE A 366 -8.47 -1.59 -2.39
N GLU A 367 -9.48 -0.91 -2.90
CA GLU A 367 -10.87 -1.36 -2.96
C GLU A 367 -11.36 -1.32 -4.41
N LEU A 368 -12.24 -2.26 -4.76
CA LEU A 368 -12.98 -2.25 -6.03
C LEU A 368 -14.36 -1.67 -5.77
N VAL A 369 -14.68 -0.55 -6.39
CA VAL A 369 -15.92 0.20 -6.17
C VAL A 369 -16.28 0.98 -7.43
N ASP A 370 -17.57 1.12 -7.73
CA ASP A 370 -18.10 2.04 -8.74
C ASP A 370 -18.29 3.41 -8.08
N LEU A 371 -17.20 4.21 -8.05
CA LEU A 371 -17.14 5.43 -7.22
C LEU A 371 -17.98 6.58 -7.78
N ASP A 372 -18.10 6.69 -9.10
CA ASP A 372 -18.91 7.73 -9.78
C ASP A 372 -20.29 7.25 -10.22
N LYS A 373 -20.61 5.97 -9.95
CA LYS A 373 -21.89 5.33 -10.25
C LYS A 373 -22.24 5.31 -11.75
N ASP A 374 -21.20 5.20 -12.60
CA ASP A 374 -21.36 5.03 -14.03
C ASP A 374 -21.67 3.58 -14.44
N GLY A 375 -21.49 2.67 -13.50
CA GLY A 375 -21.75 1.25 -13.60
C GLY A 375 -20.49 0.43 -13.86
N ASP A 376 -19.35 0.99 -14.16
CA ASP A 376 -18.08 0.28 -14.30
C ASP A 376 -17.33 0.26 -12.93
N VAL A 377 -16.55 -0.79 -12.67
CA VAL A 377 -15.84 -0.91 -11.39
C VAL A 377 -14.49 -0.21 -11.48
N ASP A 378 -14.27 0.72 -10.58
CA ASP A 378 -13.03 1.47 -10.38
C ASP A 378 -12.11 0.82 -9.35
N VAL A 379 -10.95 1.44 -9.13
CA VAL A 379 -10.03 1.10 -8.06
C VAL A 379 -9.76 2.32 -7.18
N LEU A 380 -10.12 2.22 -5.91
CA LEU A 380 -9.68 3.15 -4.88
C LEU A 380 -8.36 2.64 -4.31
N LEU A 381 -7.24 3.31 -4.61
CA LEU A 381 -5.88 2.89 -4.25
C LEU A 381 -5.33 3.75 -3.11
N THR A 382 -4.65 3.11 -2.15
CA THR A 382 -3.87 3.78 -1.12
C THR A 382 -2.38 3.51 -1.28
N HIS A 383 -1.55 4.53 -1.01
CA HIS A 383 -0.09 4.42 -1.02
C HIS A 383 0.50 5.28 0.09
N GLY A 384 0.90 4.65 1.17
CA GLY A 384 1.37 5.32 2.38
C GLY A 384 2.35 4.48 3.19
N ASP A 385 2.82 3.35 2.66
CA ASP A 385 3.74 2.48 3.37
C ASP A 385 5.09 3.17 3.65
N THR A 386 5.48 3.16 4.92
CA THR A 386 6.74 3.71 5.43
C THR A 386 7.62 2.65 6.11
N PHE A 387 7.25 1.36 6.06
CA PHE A 387 7.94 0.32 6.79
C PHE A 387 9.37 0.05 6.28
N ASP A 388 9.63 0.38 5.02
CA ASP A 388 10.94 0.16 4.41
C ASP A 388 12.01 1.15 4.88
N ASP A 389 11.66 2.42 5.08
CA ASP A 389 12.63 3.49 5.35
C ASP A 389 12.27 4.41 6.52
N GLY A 390 11.03 4.33 7.04
CA GLY A 390 10.52 5.19 8.12
C GLY A 390 10.31 6.64 7.71
N ILE A 391 10.34 6.96 6.41
CA ILE A 391 10.23 8.33 5.91
C ILE A 391 8.79 8.62 5.53
N VAL A 392 8.23 9.66 6.11
CA VAL A 392 6.94 10.22 5.69
C VAL A 392 7.13 11.00 4.39
N LYS A 393 6.38 10.62 3.36
CA LYS A 393 6.54 11.17 2.02
C LYS A 393 5.35 12.07 1.66
N PRO A 394 5.58 13.26 1.07
CA PRO A 394 4.51 14.22 0.75
C PRO A 394 3.59 13.74 -0.37
N TYR A 395 4.03 12.75 -1.16
CA TYR A 395 3.21 12.18 -2.23
C TYR A 395 2.36 10.99 -1.77
N HIS A 396 2.48 10.53 -0.51
CA HIS A 396 1.58 9.51 0.02
C HIS A 396 0.13 10.00 0.04
N GLY A 397 -0.80 9.14 -0.39
CA GLY A 397 -2.19 9.57 -0.54
C GLY A 397 -3.17 8.51 -1.01
N ILE A 398 -4.34 9.00 -1.36
CA ILE A 398 -5.48 8.24 -1.85
C ILE A 398 -5.70 8.62 -3.31
N GLN A 399 -5.81 7.61 -4.17
CA GLN A 399 -6.04 7.75 -5.59
C GLN A 399 -7.31 7.02 -6.01
N TRP A 400 -8.07 7.62 -6.90
CA TRP A 400 -9.12 6.98 -7.66
C TRP A 400 -8.60 6.67 -9.06
N LEU A 401 -8.63 5.42 -9.43
CA LEU A 401 -8.31 4.95 -10.77
C LEU A 401 -9.63 4.64 -11.46
N GLU A 402 -10.09 5.58 -12.26
CA GLU A 402 -11.38 5.55 -12.98
C GLU A 402 -11.30 4.59 -14.15
N ASN A 403 -12.26 3.68 -14.23
CA ASN A 403 -12.44 2.74 -15.33
C ASN A 403 -13.28 3.35 -16.45
N THR A 404 -12.65 3.93 -17.42
CA THR A 404 -13.33 4.50 -18.61
C THR A 404 -13.51 3.49 -19.76
N GLY A 405 -13.49 2.19 -19.44
CA GLY A 405 -13.62 1.08 -20.42
C GLY A 405 -12.33 0.68 -21.11
N GLY A 406 -11.17 1.14 -20.63
CA GLY A 406 -9.86 0.86 -21.20
C GLY A 406 -8.74 0.64 -20.17
N PHE A 407 -7.55 0.23 -20.63
CA PHE A 407 -6.37 0.08 -19.80
C PHE A 407 -5.21 0.95 -20.33
N PRO A 408 -4.40 1.62 -19.47
CA PRO A 408 -4.59 1.72 -18.02
C PRO A 408 -5.82 2.55 -17.66
N PHE A 409 -6.26 2.50 -16.40
CA PHE A 409 -7.33 3.34 -15.86
C PHE A 409 -6.85 4.80 -15.73
N VAL A 410 -7.80 5.75 -15.64
CA VAL A 410 -7.50 7.18 -15.49
C VAL A 410 -7.24 7.51 -14.04
N GLU A 411 -6.08 8.09 -13.73
CA GLU A 411 -5.65 8.42 -12.37
C GLU A 411 -6.17 9.77 -11.91
N HIS A 412 -6.79 9.81 -10.71
CA HIS A 412 -7.19 11.02 -9.99
C HIS A 412 -6.63 10.98 -8.57
N THR A 413 -5.85 12.00 -8.19
CA THR A 413 -5.40 12.18 -6.80
C THR A 413 -6.51 12.80 -5.99
N LEU A 414 -7.00 12.11 -4.95
CA LEU A 414 -8.10 12.59 -4.10
C LEU A 414 -7.60 13.38 -2.91
N ALA A 415 -6.60 12.86 -2.18
CA ALA A 415 -6.00 13.53 -1.05
C ALA A 415 -4.58 13.05 -0.78
N GLN A 416 -3.70 13.95 -0.31
CA GLN A 416 -2.46 13.55 0.36
C GLN A 416 -2.77 13.13 1.79
N MET A 417 -2.36 11.94 2.19
CA MET A 417 -2.51 11.44 3.56
C MET A 417 -1.30 10.59 3.95
N PRO A 418 -0.41 11.13 4.79
CA PRO A 418 0.79 10.42 5.22
C PRO A 418 0.45 9.12 5.95
N GLY A 419 1.10 8.03 5.55
CA GLY A 419 0.89 6.74 6.17
C GLY A 419 -0.44 6.07 5.83
N VAL A 420 -1.22 6.59 4.87
CA VAL A 420 -2.50 5.99 4.51
C VAL A 420 -2.30 4.51 4.14
N HIS A 421 -3.08 3.65 4.78
CA HIS A 421 -2.89 2.20 4.66
C HIS A 421 -4.09 1.48 4.04
N ARG A 422 -5.30 1.94 4.35
CA ARG A 422 -6.56 1.46 3.78
C ARG A 422 -7.52 2.62 3.56
N ALA A 423 -8.35 2.48 2.53
CA ALA A 423 -9.50 3.34 2.29
C ALA A 423 -10.67 2.50 1.78
N GLN A 424 -11.89 2.88 2.17
CA GLN A 424 -13.12 2.28 1.67
C GLN A 424 -14.16 3.36 1.41
N ALA A 425 -15.07 3.07 0.47
CA ALA A 425 -16.12 3.97 0.05
C ALA A 425 -17.50 3.51 0.58
N ALA A 426 -18.26 4.46 1.15
CA ALA A 426 -19.65 4.27 1.55
C ALA A 426 -20.35 5.63 1.64
N ASP A 427 -21.68 5.64 1.60
CA ASP A 427 -22.51 6.83 1.84
C ASP A 427 -22.56 7.10 3.36
N ILE A 428 -21.56 7.84 3.87
CA ILE A 428 -21.35 8.04 5.32
C ILE A 428 -22.33 9.06 5.90
N ASP A 429 -22.70 10.09 5.13
CA ASP A 429 -23.62 11.14 5.59
C ASP A 429 -25.07 10.95 5.09
N GLY A 430 -25.31 9.94 4.26
CA GLY A 430 -26.62 9.54 3.78
C GLY A 430 -27.22 10.50 2.76
N ASP A 431 -26.39 11.23 2.01
CA ASP A 431 -26.83 12.14 0.96
C ASP A 431 -26.99 11.44 -0.39
N GLY A 432 -26.54 10.20 -0.49
CA GLY A 432 -26.66 9.32 -1.66
C GLY A 432 -25.42 9.29 -2.52
N ASP A 433 -24.36 10.04 -2.23
CA ASP A 433 -23.06 9.94 -2.89
C ASP A 433 -22.13 8.98 -2.11
N LEU A 434 -21.04 8.52 -2.72
CA LEU A 434 -20.05 7.70 -2.02
C LEU A 434 -18.93 8.58 -1.46
N ASP A 435 -18.81 8.56 -0.16
CA ASP A 435 -17.70 9.15 0.58
C ASP A 435 -16.55 8.15 0.72
N ILE A 436 -15.41 8.58 1.25
CA ILE A 436 -14.26 7.72 1.47
C ILE A 436 -13.80 7.86 2.92
N VAL A 437 -13.69 6.74 3.63
CA VAL A 437 -13.03 6.67 4.95
C VAL A 437 -11.66 6.05 4.78
N ALA A 438 -10.63 6.67 5.38
CA ALA A 438 -9.25 6.22 5.25
C ALA A 438 -8.53 6.17 6.59
N THR A 439 -7.69 5.13 6.76
CA THR A 439 -6.86 4.92 7.95
C THR A 439 -5.39 5.06 7.62
N ALA A 440 -4.60 5.47 8.62
CA ALA A 440 -3.15 5.57 8.50
C ALA A 440 -2.41 4.70 9.51
N LEU A 441 -1.28 4.14 9.04
CA LEU A 441 -0.31 3.39 9.83
C LEU A 441 1.11 3.89 9.53
N LEU A 442 1.86 4.26 10.56
CA LEU A 442 3.26 4.62 10.43
C LEU A 442 4.15 3.64 11.18
N ALA A 443 5.32 3.36 10.63
CA ALA A 443 6.31 2.48 11.22
C ALA A 443 6.84 2.96 12.60
N GLY A 444 6.62 4.22 12.93
CA GLY A 444 7.14 4.88 14.12
C GLY A 444 8.60 5.36 13.93
N GLY A 445 8.99 6.38 14.71
CA GLY A 445 10.35 6.92 14.63
C GLY A 445 10.62 7.83 13.44
N SER A 446 9.57 8.29 12.76
CA SER A 446 9.66 9.31 11.72
C SER A 446 10.18 10.64 12.29
N ASP A 447 10.76 11.47 11.44
CA ASP A 447 11.21 12.84 11.79
C ASP A 447 10.05 13.87 11.79
N VAL A 448 8.82 13.41 11.59
CA VAL A 448 7.60 14.20 11.59
C VAL A 448 6.89 14.08 12.94
N ASP A 449 6.28 15.16 13.40
CA ASP A 449 5.41 15.14 14.58
C ASP A 449 4.10 14.38 14.26
N GLU A 450 4.06 13.11 14.63
CA GLU A 450 2.91 12.24 14.39
C GLU A 450 1.61 12.75 15.03
N THR A 451 1.69 13.65 16.03
CA THR A 451 0.49 14.22 16.67
C THR A 451 -0.28 15.16 15.74
N THR A 452 0.34 15.60 14.66
CA THR A 452 -0.25 16.50 13.66
C THR A 452 -0.78 15.79 12.41
N LEU A 453 -0.67 14.46 12.37
CA LEU A 453 -1.10 13.65 11.23
C LEU A 453 -2.46 12.99 11.49
N PRO A 454 -3.32 12.85 10.47
CA PRO A 454 -4.59 12.13 10.63
C PRO A 454 -4.31 10.63 10.80
N ALA A 455 -4.97 10.00 11.79
CA ALA A 455 -4.98 8.56 11.96
C ALA A 455 -6.21 7.91 11.30
N LEU A 456 -7.34 8.62 11.35
CA LEU A 456 -8.60 8.25 10.70
C LEU A 456 -9.22 9.51 10.08
N ALA A 457 -9.55 9.44 8.81
CA ALA A 457 -10.06 10.56 8.04
C ALA A 457 -11.31 10.16 7.23
N TRP A 458 -12.13 11.16 6.93
CA TRP A 458 -13.28 11.07 6.07
C TRP A 458 -13.18 12.12 4.96
N LEU A 459 -13.41 11.70 3.73
CA LEU A 459 -13.46 12.53 2.52
C LEU A 459 -14.92 12.56 2.08
N GLU A 460 -15.65 13.64 2.39
CA GLU A 460 -17.03 13.89 1.97
C GLU A 460 -17.06 14.24 0.48
N GLN A 461 -17.83 13.50 -0.31
CA GLN A 461 -18.04 13.82 -1.71
C GLN A 461 -19.09 14.93 -1.84
N THR A 462 -18.63 16.17 -1.99
CA THR A 462 -19.52 17.36 -2.09
C THR A 462 -20.07 17.59 -3.50
N LYS A 463 -19.50 16.95 -4.49
CA LYS A 463 -19.89 16.89 -5.91
C LYS A 463 -19.19 15.68 -6.55
N PRO A 464 -19.67 15.14 -7.68
CA PRO A 464 -18.99 14.04 -8.35
C PRO A 464 -17.48 14.27 -8.52
N GLY A 465 -16.67 13.40 -7.92
CA GLY A 465 -15.21 13.47 -7.93
C GLY A 465 -14.56 14.61 -7.14
N VAL A 466 -15.31 15.39 -6.34
CA VAL A 466 -14.80 16.51 -5.52
C VAL A 466 -15.05 16.23 -4.06
N PHE A 467 -13.96 16.10 -3.30
CA PHE A 467 -14.00 15.70 -1.91
C PHE A 467 -13.56 16.80 -0.95
N ALA A 468 -14.31 16.98 0.15
CA ALA A 468 -13.93 17.78 1.30
C ALA A 468 -13.27 16.89 2.36
N ARG A 469 -12.19 17.36 3.01
CA ARG A 469 -11.44 16.59 3.99
C ARG A 469 -11.94 16.85 5.40
N HIS A 470 -12.27 15.80 6.13
CA HIS A 470 -12.60 15.81 7.55
C HIS A 470 -11.69 14.84 8.30
N THR A 471 -11.36 15.15 9.55
CA THR A 471 -10.58 14.26 10.39
C THR A 471 -11.47 13.68 11.49
N ILE A 472 -11.51 12.35 11.61
CA ILE A 472 -12.20 11.66 12.69
C ILE A 472 -11.26 11.50 13.89
N GLU A 473 -10.01 11.07 13.64
CA GLU A 473 -8.98 10.95 14.69
C GLU A 473 -7.65 11.56 14.22
N MET A 474 -7.04 12.37 15.08
CA MET A 474 -5.74 12.99 14.86
C MET A 474 -4.69 12.39 15.77
N GLY A 475 -3.50 12.23 15.23
CA GLY A 475 -2.30 11.84 15.98
C GLY A 475 -2.09 10.33 16.08
N PHE A 476 -0.83 9.94 16.09
CA PHE A 476 -0.39 8.56 16.28
C PHE A 476 -1.04 7.55 15.33
N PRO A 477 -0.85 7.66 14.00
CA PRO A 477 -1.41 6.71 13.02
C PRO A 477 -1.01 5.28 13.33
N ARG A 478 -2.00 4.43 13.71
CA ARG A 478 -1.78 3.03 14.15
C ARG A 478 -2.88 2.10 13.65
N HIS A 479 -3.64 2.50 12.62
CA HIS A 479 -4.73 1.72 12.07
C HIS A 479 -4.32 1.07 10.76
N ALA A 480 -4.11 -0.26 10.79
CA ALA A 480 -3.69 -1.01 9.60
C ALA A 480 -4.85 -1.40 8.68
N THR A 481 -6.07 -1.38 9.19
CA THR A 481 -7.25 -1.91 8.50
C THR A 481 -8.50 -1.19 8.97
N LEU A 482 -9.52 -1.16 8.10
CA LEU A 482 -10.86 -0.68 8.45
C LEU A 482 -11.91 -1.54 7.76
N ASP A 483 -13.14 -1.46 8.25
CA ASP A 483 -14.36 -1.87 7.55
C ASP A 483 -15.53 -0.97 7.93
N LEU A 484 -16.53 -0.83 7.05
CA LEU A 484 -17.66 0.08 7.16
C LEU A 484 -18.98 -0.69 7.19
N GLY A 485 -19.91 -0.31 8.06
CA GLY A 485 -21.25 -0.92 8.13
C GLY A 485 -22.07 -0.40 9.28
N ASP A 486 -23.41 -0.56 9.19
CA ASP A 486 -24.36 -0.23 10.24
C ASP A 486 -24.27 -1.28 11.36
N LEU A 487 -23.54 -0.96 12.44
CA LEU A 487 -23.21 -1.90 13.50
C LEU A 487 -24.24 -1.92 14.64
N ASP A 488 -24.94 -0.84 14.86
CA ASP A 488 -25.92 -0.74 15.94
C ASP A 488 -27.38 -0.76 15.45
N GLY A 489 -27.57 -0.84 14.13
CA GLY A 489 -28.87 -1.03 13.48
C GLY A 489 -29.70 0.24 13.41
N ASP A 490 -29.06 1.41 13.47
CA ASP A 490 -29.74 2.71 13.39
C ASP A 490 -29.84 3.27 11.96
N GLY A 491 -29.22 2.61 10.98
CA GLY A 491 -29.24 2.94 9.56
C GLY A 491 -28.10 3.86 9.12
N ASP A 492 -27.19 4.23 10.04
CA ASP A 492 -26.00 5.03 9.71
C ASP A 492 -24.78 4.12 9.56
N ILE A 493 -23.86 4.49 8.70
CA ILE A 493 -22.63 3.69 8.49
C ILE A 493 -21.60 4.05 9.55
N ASP A 494 -21.25 3.06 10.36
CA ASP A 494 -20.18 3.13 11.35
C ASP A 494 -18.83 2.75 10.77
N VAL A 495 -17.75 3.09 11.50
CA VAL A 495 -16.38 2.79 11.11
C VAL A 495 -15.72 1.87 12.13
N VAL A 496 -15.19 0.75 11.69
CA VAL A 496 -14.37 -0.15 12.52
C VAL A 496 -12.93 -0.12 12.05
N VAL A 497 -11.99 0.06 12.99
CA VAL A 497 -10.55 0.10 12.68
C VAL A 497 -9.77 -0.89 13.55
N GLY A 498 -8.81 -1.58 12.94
CA GLY A 498 -7.87 -2.46 13.64
C GLY A 498 -6.60 -1.73 14.04
N ASN A 499 -6.20 -1.86 15.30
CA ASN A 499 -5.00 -1.23 15.84
C ASN A 499 -3.75 -2.09 15.63
N PHE A 500 -2.72 -1.51 15.02
CA PHE A 500 -1.43 -2.13 14.77
C PHE A 500 -0.30 -1.34 15.45
N SER A 501 0.15 -1.80 16.61
CA SER A 501 1.14 -1.08 17.39
C SER A 501 2.56 -1.40 16.93
N VAL A 502 3.28 -0.41 16.44
CA VAL A 502 4.71 -0.49 16.05
C VAL A 502 5.61 0.33 17.00
N GLY A 503 5.03 1.01 17.97
CA GLY A 503 5.70 1.91 18.92
C GLY A 503 5.04 1.85 20.30
N PRO A 504 4.69 2.98 20.91
CA PRO A 504 3.99 3.03 22.19
C PRO A 504 2.72 2.18 22.16
N ALA A 505 2.48 1.43 23.22
CA ALA A 505 1.40 0.47 23.30
C ALA A 505 0.02 1.15 23.12
N VAL A 506 -0.74 0.72 22.12
CA VAL A 506 -2.17 0.96 22.02
C VAL A 506 -2.88 -0.05 22.93
N LYS A 507 -3.90 0.37 23.63
CA LYS A 507 -4.60 -0.48 24.62
C LYS A 507 -5.76 -1.26 24.02
N SER A 508 -6.44 -0.68 23.03
CA SER A 508 -7.55 -1.32 22.30
C SER A 508 -7.03 -2.12 21.10
N TRP A 509 -7.70 -3.22 20.81
CA TRP A 509 -7.42 -4.04 19.64
C TRP A 509 -8.14 -3.52 18.42
N VAL A 510 -9.40 -3.17 18.62
CA VAL A 510 -10.28 -2.61 17.62
C VAL A 510 -10.95 -1.38 18.21
N ASP A 511 -11.08 -0.35 17.41
CA ASP A 511 -11.91 0.80 17.75
C ASP A 511 -13.11 0.87 16.81
N VAL A 512 -14.29 1.06 17.39
CA VAL A 512 -15.54 1.32 16.67
C VAL A 512 -15.85 2.79 16.82
N TRP A 513 -16.05 3.46 15.73
CA TRP A 513 -16.48 4.86 15.65
C TRP A 513 -17.92 4.89 15.19
N VAL A 514 -18.83 4.99 16.18
CA VAL A 514 -20.27 5.03 15.93
C VAL A 514 -20.63 6.39 15.35
N ASN A 515 -21.25 6.37 14.18
CA ASN A 515 -21.75 7.54 13.49
C ASN A 515 -22.99 8.08 14.21
N GLY A 516 -23.01 9.35 14.50
CA GLY A 516 -24.13 10.00 15.18
C GLY A 516 -24.82 11.00 14.25
N ARG A 517 -25.20 10.56 13.05
CA ARG A 517 -26.03 11.35 12.15
C ARG A 517 -27.39 11.62 12.84
N LYS A 518 -27.85 12.87 12.81
CA LYS A 518 -29.12 13.29 13.44
C LYS A 518 -30.20 13.49 12.39
#